data_d9aac6d9338b74b2a26152be941d8c43
#
_entry.id   d9aac6d9338b74b2a26152be941d8c43
#
_cell.length_a   1.000
_cell.length_b   1.000
_cell.length_c   1.000
_cell.angle_alpha   90.00
_cell.angle_beta   90.00
_cell.angle_gamma   90.00
#
_symmetry.space_group_name_H-M   'P 1'
#
loop_
_entity.id
_entity.type
_entity.pdbx_description
1 polymer ?
#
loop_
_entity_poly.entity_id
_entity_poly.type
_entity_poly.pdbx_seq_one_letter_code
_entity_poly.pdbx_strand_id
1 'polypeptide(L)'
;MTTHDGTYYLRRAPMSRALAHLALPMMAATTVGVVYGAVNAGFIGSLHSTALLAAITFGLPLTAVVMAVGGVFGTGGSTAAARLLGELQALDDGTGPTAAALRERIRRLSAFTVWGAALAGAVVGIAGLVALHPLTHLLGATGEAFAPTVDYVTVLLAGTPVLAVAFAIEQLVRAQGATRVSMVGIVVSTAVNLGLDVLLILVLRWGVTGAALAIVGSNVVTVAWFAVHLHRHSPDLRIGLRWFRPDGPTTLTVLSVGASELLMSGFLTVTAVVFNNVAARYGDGVLAAFGVAQRIVQLPEMLAMGVALGVMPLLATSFGARDTARLRSALLHSVAWVAGCVLVFTLPVFVLRERVLTLFSADPAVLTTGLSVLTAMLVAALFNGFTGLATTLFQSTGQAVPATVMSVAQGVLFVPVLLAARAALGLTGVIWAMPVTEVICFVVAAALVTANRARTLAPAGTPSPDPLTVAVPVGIEA
;
A
#
# COMPACT_ATOMS: atom_id res chain seq x y z
N MET A 1 5.41 12.63 22.44
CA MET A 1 6.00 11.33 22.08
C MET A 1 7.29 11.63 21.35
N THR A 2 8.40 11.33 21.94
CA THR A 2 9.72 11.75 21.45
C THR A 2 10.23 10.79 20.38
N THR A 3 11.02 11.28 19.43
CA THR A 3 11.73 10.52 18.38
C THR A 3 12.61 9.37 18.94
N HIS A 4 12.95 9.42 20.23
CA HIS A 4 13.66 8.36 20.92
C HIS A 4 12.90 7.02 20.97
N ASP A 5 11.55 7.02 20.98
CA ASP A 5 10.76 5.79 21.02
C ASP A 5 10.87 4.97 19.72
N GLY A 6 10.72 5.59 18.55
CA GLY A 6 10.79 4.89 17.27
C GLY A 6 12.16 4.25 17.03
N THR A 7 13.23 5.00 17.28
CA THR A 7 14.61 4.54 17.08
C THR A 7 14.95 3.38 18.01
N TYR A 8 14.48 3.38 19.26
CA TYR A 8 14.67 2.28 20.18
C TYR A 8 14.07 0.97 19.65
N TYR A 9 12.83 1.02 19.14
CA TYR A 9 12.15 -0.17 18.59
C TYR A 9 12.80 -0.67 17.29
N LEU A 10 13.35 0.21 16.48
CA LEU A 10 14.07 -0.19 15.27
C LEU A 10 15.43 -0.86 15.57
N ARG A 11 16.13 -0.45 16.65
CA ARG A 11 17.52 -0.89 16.92
C ARG A 11 17.70 -1.86 18.08
N ARG A 12 17.08 -1.61 19.22
CA ARG A 12 17.46 -2.24 20.51
C ARG A 12 16.35 -3.07 21.16
N ALA A 13 15.11 -2.81 20.86
CA ALA A 13 13.99 -3.52 21.48
C ALA A 13 14.02 -5.03 21.16
N PRO A 14 13.57 -5.90 22.08
CA PRO A 14 13.29 -7.29 21.78
C PRO A 14 12.33 -7.40 20.59
N MET A 15 12.56 -8.38 19.72
CA MET A 15 11.88 -8.44 18.42
C MET A 15 10.36 -8.48 18.54
N SER A 16 9.81 -9.25 19.48
CA SER A 16 8.36 -9.32 19.73
C SER A 16 7.77 -7.95 20.11
N ARG A 17 8.46 -7.17 20.96
CA ARG A 17 8.03 -5.81 21.33
C ARG A 17 8.18 -4.82 20.18
N ALA A 18 9.26 -4.95 19.39
CA ALA A 18 9.46 -4.10 18.21
C ALA A 18 8.32 -4.30 17.20
N LEU A 19 8.01 -5.56 16.87
CA LEU A 19 6.91 -5.89 15.96
C LEU A 19 5.55 -5.44 16.50
N ALA A 20 5.26 -5.71 17.78
CA ALA A 20 4.01 -5.27 18.37
C ALA A 20 3.86 -3.73 18.31
N HIS A 21 4.95 -2.99 18.59
CA HIS A 21 4.92 -1.52 18.52
C HIS A 21 4.74 -0.97 17.11
N LEU A 22 5.31 -1.65 16.10
CA LEU A 22 5.30 -1.20 14.72
C LEU A 22 4.07 -1.73 13.95
N ALA A 23 3.72 -3.01 14.11
CA ALA A 23 2.67 -3.65 13.34
C ALA A 23 1.27 -3.39 13.91
N LEU A 24 1.04 -3.45 15.24
CA LEU A 24 -0.30 -3.26 15.80
C LEU A 24 -0.94 -1.92 15.42
N PRO A 25 -0.24 -0.76 15.47
CA PRO A 25 -0.82 0.48 15.01
C PRO A 25 -1.21 0.45 13.52
N MET A 26 -0.39 -0.20 12.68
CA MET A 26 -0.69 -0.30 11.25
C MET A 26 -1.84 -1.26 10.96
N MET A 27 -1.94 -2.38 11.68
CA MET A 27 -3.11 -3.26 11.62
C MET A 27 -4.39 -2.53 12.05
N ALA A 28 -4.32 -1.73 13.11
CA ALA A 28 -5.45 -0.90 13.53
C ALA A 28 -5.81 0.14 12.45
N ALA A 29 -4.83 0.80 11.84
CA ALA A 29 -5.04 1.77 10.78
C ALA A 29 -5.71 1.15 9.54
N THR A 30 -5.24 -0.02 9.09
CA THR A 30 -5.86 -0.74 7.97
C THR A 30 -7.26 -1.23 8.29
N THR A 31 -7.51 -1.68 9.52
CA THR A 31 -8.86 -2.06 9.99
C THR A 31 -9.80 -0.85 10.02
N VAL A 32 -9.34 0.30 10.50
CA VAL A 32 -10.11 1.56 10.44
C VAL A 32 -10.48 1.90 9.00
N GLY A 33 -9.56 1.70 8.05
CA GLY A 33 -9.82 1.88 6.62
C GLY A 33 -10.95 0.99 6.09
N VAL A 34 -10.99 -0.29 6.49
CA VAL A 34 -12.07 -1.22 6.12
C VAL A 34 -13.42 -0.77 6.71
N VAL A 35 -13.44 -0.45 8.00
CA VAL A 35 -14.65 0.04 8.68
C VAL A 35 -15.14 1.33 8.04
N TYR A 36 -14.24 2.28 7.79
CA TYR A 36 -14.56 3.52 7.10
C TYR A 36 -15.16 3.26 5.70
N GLY A 37 -14.55 2.37 4.92
CA GLY A 37 -15.08 2.00 3.59
C GLY A 37 -16.53 1.48 3.65
N ALA A 38 -16.84 0.65 4.65
CA ALA A 38 -18.20 0.14 4.87
C ALA A 38 -19.18 1.26 5.30
N VAL A 39 -18.77 2.12 6.24
CA VAL A 39 -19.57 3.25 6.72
C VAL A 39 -19.83 4.24 5.59
N ASN A 40 -18.82 4.58 4.82
CA ASN A 40 -18.92 5.50 3.69
C ASN A 40 -19.84 4.96 2.58
N ALA A 41 -19.72 3.65 2.26
CA ALA A 41 -20.63 3.01 1.30
C ALA A 41 -22.09 3.03 1.80
N GLY A 42 -22.31 2.75 3.09
CA GLY A 42 -23.64 2.85 3.71
C GLY A 42 -24.20 4.27 3.70
N PHE A 43 -23.35 5.27 4.01
CA PHE A 43 -23.70 6.68 3.99
C PHE A 43 -24.12 7.14 2.58
N ILE A 44 -23.34 6.85 1.57
CA ILE A 44 -23.64 7.21 0.18
C ILE A 44 -24.90 6.48 -0.31
N GLY A 45 -25.03 5.18 0.03
CA GLY A 45 -26.23 4.41 -0.30
C GLY A 45 -27.52 4.98 0.31
N SER A 46 -27.45 5.55 1.52
CA SER A 46 -28.60 6.16 2.19
C SER A 46 -29.12 7.45 1.53
N LEU A 47 -28.33 8.07 0.67
CA LEU A 47 -28.70 9.30 -0.05
C LEU A 47 -29.67 9.04 -1.22
N HIS A 48 -29.94 7.77 -1.56
CA HIS A 48 -30.87 7.36 -2.60
C HIS A 48 -30.63 8.04 -3.97
N SER A 49 -29.41 8.50 -4.24
CA SER A 49 -29.01 9.13 -5.49
C SER A 49 -28.18 8.16 -6.32
N THR A 50 -28.81 7.59 -7.34
CA THR A 50 -28.13 6.69 -8.31
C THR A 50 -26.99 7.40 -9.03
N ALA A 51 -27.15 8.68 -9.37
CA ALA A 51 -26.12 9.49 -10.02
C ALA A 51 -24.89 9.72 -9.13
N LEU A 52 -25.10 9.98 -7.83
CA LEU A 52 -24.00 10.13 -6.86
C LEU A 52 -23.21 8.82 -6.69
N LEU A 53 -23.93 7.72 -6.55
CA LEU A 53 -23.31 6.40 -6.40
C LEU A 53 -22.55 6.00 -7.66
N ALA A 54 -23.12 6.25 -8.84
CA ALA A 54 -22.47 5.99 -10.12
C ALA A 54 -21.19 6.84 -10.28
N ALA A 55 -21.23 8.14 -10.01
CA ALA A 55 -20.09 9.03 -10.15
C ALA A 55 -18.90 8.61 -9.26
N ILE A 56 -19.17 8.25 -8.01
CA ILE A 56 -18.13 7.76 -7.09
C ILE A 56 -17.56 6.43 -7.59
N THR A 57 -18.42 5.52 -8.04
CA THR A 57 -17.99 4.21 -8.57
C THR A 57 -17.09 4.36 -9.78
N PHE A 58 -17.44 5.25 -10.73
CA PHE A 58 -16.61 5.55 -11.88
C PHE A 58 -15.30 6.27 -11.53
N GLY A 59 -15.25 6.99 -10.39
CA GLY A 59 -14.04 7.63 -9.89
C GLY A 59 -13.04 6.70 -9.18
N LEU A 60 -13.44 5.48 -8.78
CA LEU A 60 -12.56 4.54 -8.05
C LEU A 60 -11.27 4.20 -8.82
N PRO A 61 -11.28 3.88 -10.13
CA PRO A 61 -10.06 3.60 -10.87
C PRO A 61 -9.09 4.79 -10.89
N LEU A 62 -9.62 6.02 -10.97
CA LEU A 62 -8.81 7.22 -10.92
C LEU A 62 -8.11 7.38 -9.55
N THR A 63 -8.84 7.14 -8.46
CA THR A 63 -8.27 7.17 -7.11
C THR A 63 -7.14 6.15 -6.97
N ALA A 64 -7.28 4.94 -7.54
CA ALA A 64 -6.23 3.92 -7.53
C ALA A 64 -4.97 4.40 -8.30
N VAL A 65 -5.12 5.05 -9.44
CA VAL A 65 -3.99 5.64 -10.19
C VAL A 65 -3.28 6.72 -9.37
N VAL A 66 -4.04 7.60 -8.71
CA VAL A 66 -3.48 8.66 -7.86
C VAL A 66 -2.70 8.07 -6.69
N MET A 67 -3.25 7.05 -6.03
CA MET A 67 -2.57 6.34 -4.95
C MET A 67 -1.30 5.63 -5.45
N ALA A 68 -1.33 5.04 -6.64
CA ALA A 68 -0.16 4.42 -7.24
C ALA A 68 0.96 5.43 -7.51
N VAL A 69 0.64 6.63 -8.01
CA VAL A 69 1.61 7.72 -8.21
C VAL A 69 2.25 8.13 -6.88
N GLY A 70 1.44 8.35 -5.83
CA GLY A 70 1.94 8.61 -4.48
C GLY A 70 2.80 7.46 -3.94
N GLY A 71 2.41 6.22 -4.23
CA GLY A 71 3.10 4.99 -3.87
C GLY A 71 4.50 4.86 -4.46
N VAL A 72 4.69 5.25 -5.73
CA VAL A 72 6.01 5.25 -6.37
C VAL A 72 7.02 6.04 -5.55
N PHE A 73 6.70 7.27 -5.22
CA PHE A 73 7.58 8.14 -4.43
C PHE A 73 7.58 7.75 -2.95
N GLY A 74 6.41 7.40 -2.41
CA GLY A 74 6.26 7.03 -1.01
C GLY A 74 7.03 5.77 -0.65
N THR A 75 6.78 4.66 -1.31
CA THR A 75 7.44 3.36 -1.03
C THR A 75 8.92 3.41 -1.39
N GLY A 76 9.28 3.93 -2.58
CA GLY A 76 10.67 4.04 -3.00
C GLY A 76 11.48 4.97 -2.11
N GLY A 77 10.93 6.16 -1.80
CA GLY A 77 11.61 7.16 -0.96
C GLY A 77 11.70 6.76 0.50
N SER A 78 10.63 6.21 1.08
CA SER A 78 10.60 5.81 2.48
C SER A 78 11.54 4.64 2.79
N THR A 79 11.58 3.64 1.94
CA THR A 79 12.50 2.49 2.09
C THR A 79 13.96 2.91 1.93
N ALA A 80 14.27 3.78 0.96
CA ALA A 80 15.59 4.35 0.81
C ALA A 80 15.99 5.23 2.00
N ALA A 81 15.08 6.07 2.51
CA ALA A 81 15.30 6.87 3.70
C ALA A 81 15.53 6.00 4.95
N ALA A 82 14.76 4.94 5.13
CA ALA A 82 14.93 4.02 6.25
C ALA A 82 16.28 3.27 6.19
N ARG A 83 16.75 2.89 4.99
CA ARG A 83 18.10 2.31 4.84
C ARG A 83 19.19 3.30 5.22
N LEU A 84 19.15 4.53 4.70
CA LEU A 84 20.12 5.57 5.05
C LEU A 84 20.08 5.94 6.54
N LEU A 85 18.90 5.94 7.17
CA LEU A 85 18.76 6.10 8.63
C LEU A 85 19.42 4.93 9.37
N GLY A 86 19.32 3.71 8.86
CA GLY A 86 20.02 2.54 9.39
C GLY A 86 21.53 2.69 9.30
N GLU A 87 22.06 3.12 8.15
CA GLU A 87 23.48 3.41 7.96
C GLU A 87 23.99 4.50 8.93
N LEU A 88 23.24 5.62 9.02
CA LEU A 88 23.57 6.71 9.95
C LEU A 88 23.61 6.25 11.40
N GLN A 89 22.69 5.36 11.76
CA GLN A 89 22.60 4.81 13.11
C GLN A 89 23.69 3.76 13.42
N ALA A 90 24.31 3.16 12.42
CA ALA A 90 25.42 2.22 12.56
C ALA A 90 26.76 2.92 12.81
N LEU A 91 26.88 4.22 12.57
CA LEU A 91 28.06 5.01 12.90
C LEU A 91 28.11 5.25 14.41
N ASP A 92 29.19 4.83 15.06
CA ASP A 92 29.34 4.79 16.53
C ASP A 92 29.09 6.13 17.20
N ASP A 93 29.59 7.23 16.66
CA ASP A 93 29.45 8.57 17.24
C ASP A 93 28.33 9.42 16.60
N GLY A 94 27.77 9.00 15.45
CA GLY A 94 26.79 9.79 14.71
C GLY A 94 27.29 11.20 14.34
N THR A 95 28.58 11.44 14.48
CA THR A 95 29.28 12.71 14.22
C THR A 95 30.35 12.50 13.15
N GLY A 96 30.95 13.58 12.70
CA GLY A 96 31.98 13.53 11.66
C GLY A 96 31.44 13.73 10.23
N PRO A 97 32.34 13.82 9.25
CA PRO A 97 32.02 14.19 7.87
C PRO A 97 31.08 13.16 7.19
N THR A 98 31.26 11.88 7.45
CA THR A 98 30.41 10.81 6.90
C THR A 98 28.96 10.91 7.39
N ALA A 99 28.77 11.15 8.69
CA ALA A 99 27.43 11.33 9.27
C ALA A 99 26.74 12.60 8.73
N ALA A 100 27.50 13.69 8.52
CA ALA A 100 26.99 14.93 7.94
C ALA A 100 26.53 14.71 6.48
N ALA A 101 27.33 13.99 5.69
CA ALA A 101 26.98 13.66 4.30
C ALA A 101 25.73 12.76 4.20
N LEU A 102 25.61 11.76 5.10
CA LEU A 102 24.41 10.91 5.16
C LEU A 102 23.16 11.71 5.53
N ARG A 103 23.25 12.61 6.53
CA ARG A 103 22.13 13.48 6.90
C ARG A 103 21.71 14.39 5.75
N GLU A 104 22.66 14.97 5.02
CA GLU A 104 22.34 15.79 3.87
C GLU A 104 21.64 14.96 2.80
N ARG A 105 22.10 13.74 2.53
CA ARG A 105 21.50 12.83 1.58
C ARG A 105 20.08 12.44 1.98
N ILE A 106 19.84 12.12 3.28
CA ILE A 106 18.50 11.82 3.82
C ILE A 106 17.57 13.02 3.61
N ARG A 107 18.03 14.25 3.87
CA ARG A 107 17.23 15.47 3.67
C ARG A 107 16.87 15.68 2.20
N ARG A 108 17.83 15.50 1.28
CA ARG A 108 17.57 15.60 -0.18
C ARG A 108 16.57 14.55 -0.62
N LEU A 109 16.76 13.29 -0.20
CA LEU A 109 15.87 12.18 -0.52
C LEU A 109 14.45 12.42 0.01
N SER A 110 14.30 12.87 1.26
CA SER A 110 13.00 13.15 1.86
C SER A 110 12.26 14.29 1.13
N ALA A 111 12.98 15.36 0.76
CA ALA A 111 12.42 16.42 -0.04
C ALA A 111 12.04 15.93 -1.45
N PHE A 112 12.90 15.11 -2.09
CA PHE A 112 12.62 14.51 -3.40
C PHE A 112 11.37 13.63 -3.37
N THR A 113 11.18 12.82 -2.30
CA THR A 113 10.00 11.97 -2.11
C THR A 113 8.71 12.80 -2.10
N VAL A 114 8.67 13.89 -1.33
CA VAL A 114 7.45 14.71 -1.18
C VAL A 114 7.21 15.58 -2.40
N TRP A 115 8.22 16.32 -2.87
CA TRP A 115 8.07 17.24 -4.00
C TRP A 115 8.00 16.50 -5.34
N GLY A 116 8.66 15.35 -5.46
CA GLY A 116 8.50 14.45 -6.60
C GLY A 116 7.09 13.90 -6.71
N ALA A 117 6.50 13.48 -5.59
CA ALA A 117 5.09 13.08 -5.55
C ALA A 117 4.14 14.23 -5.90
N ALA A 118 4.41 15.45 -5.40
CA ALA A 118 3.63 16.64 -5.75
C ALA A 118 3.69 16.94 -7.24
N LEU A 119 4.89 16.93 -7.82
CA LEU A 119 5.10 17.19 -9.25
C LEU A 119 4.45 16.13 -10.12
N ALA A 120 4.66 14.85 -9.82
CA ALA A 120 4.03 13.75 -10.55
C ALA A 120 2.50 13.80 -10.43
N GLY A 121 1.98 14.08 -9.23
CA GLY A 121 0.56 14.29 -9.01
C GLY A 121 0.02 15.48 -9.81
N ALA A 122 0.77 16.59 -9.88
CA ALA A 122 0.38 17.75 -10.69
C ALA A 122 0.37 17.40 -12.20
N VAL A 123 1.37 16.68 -12.69
CA VAL A 123 1.41 16.23 -14.09
C VAL A 123 0.22 15.34 -14.42
N VAL A 124 -0.09 14.34 -13.57
CA VAL A 124 -1.25 13.46 -13.77
C VAL A 124 -2.56 14.23 -13.64
N GLY A 125 -2.68 15.13 -12.67
CA GLY A 125 -3.86 15.97 -12.49
C GLY A 125 -4.12 16.88 -13.71
N ILE A 126 -3.09 17.58 -14.19
CA ILE A 126 -3.19 18.46 -15.37
C ILE A 126 -3.52 17.64 -16.62
N ALA A 127 -2.81 16.52 -16.86
CA ALA A 127 -3.08 15.65 -18.01
C ALA A 127 -4.52 15.11 -17.98
N GLY A 128 -5.00 14.70 -16.79
CA GLY A 128 -6.37 14.26 -16.60
C GLY A 128 -7.40 15.36 -16.84
N LEU A 129 -7.15 16.58 -16.37
CA LEU A 129 -8.02 17.75 -16.59
C LEU A 129 -8.08 18.14 -18.09
N VAL A 130 -6.96 18.09 -18.81
CA VAL A 130 -6.93 18.32 -20.26
C VAL A 130 -7.72 17.24 -21.00
N ALA A 131 -7.63 16.00 -20.56
CA ALA A 131 -8.35 14.86 -21.12
C ALA A 131 -9.67 14.54 -20.38
N LEU A 132 -10.29 15.49 -19.68
CA LEU A 132 -11.39 15.24 -18.73
C LEU A 132 -12.57 14.49 -19.35
N HIS A 133 -13.08 14.96 -20.51
CA HIS A 133 -14.23 14.33 -21.16
C HIS A 133 -13.91 12.92 -21.71
N PRO A 134 -12.83 12.72 -22.50
CA PRO A 134 -12.47 11.36 -22.93
C PRO A 134 -12.13 10.43 -21.77
N LEU A 135 -11.50 10.94 -20.69
CA LEU A 135 -11.23 10.16 -19.50
C LEU A 135 -12.54 9.71 -18.82
N THR A 136 -13.52 10.59 -18.68
CA THR A 136 -14.83 10.28 -18.08
C THR A 136 -15.58 9.22 -18.89
N HIS A 137 -15.53 9.29 -20.22
CA HIS A 137 -16.07 8.24 -21.08
C HIS A 137 -15.32 6.91 -20.93
N LEU A 138 -14.00 6.95 -20.84
CA LEU A 138 -13.16 5.76 -20.61
C LEU A 138 -13.48 5.09 -19.26
N LEU A 139 -13.82 5.86 -18.24
CA LEU A 139 -14.27 5.36 -16.94
C LEU A 139 -15.65 4.71 -17.01
N GLY A 140 -16.37 4.83 -18.13
CA GLY A 140 -17.66 4.19 -18.36
C GLY A 140 -18.88 5.09 -18.08
N ALA A 141 -18.69 6.36 -17.72
CA ALA A 141 -19.79 7.26 -17.44
C ALA A 141 -20.48 7.69 -18.75
N THR A 142 -21.80 7.49 -18.79
CA THR A 142 -22.66 7.86 -19.93
C THR A 142 -24.01 8.35 -19.43
N GLY A 143 -24.77 9.04 -20.29
CA GLY A 143 -26.12 9.51 -19.97
C GLY A 143 -26.15 10.45 -18.78
N GLU A 144 -27.12 10.23 -17.88
CA GLU A 144 -27.33 11.08 -16.68
C GLU A 144 -26.18 11.06 -15.66
N ALA A 145 -25.37 9.99 -15.64
CA ALA A 145 -24.24 9.89 -14.75
C ALA A 145 -23.00 10.67 -15.24
N PHE A 146 -22.98 11.11 -16.50
CA PHE A 146 -21.81 11.74 -17.10
C PHE A 146 -21.44 13.07 -16.40
N ALA A 147 -22.38 14.01 -16.31
CA ALA A 147 -22.12 15.32 -15.73
C ALA A 147 -21.69 15.23 -14.23
N PRO A 148 -22.39 14.46 -13.36
CA PRO A 148 -21.91 14.26 -11.98
C PRO A 148 -20.53 13.62 -11.89
N THR A 149 -20.20 12.70 -12.82
CA THR A 149 -18.87 12.08 -12.85
C THR A 149 -17.79 13.07 -13.27
N VAL A 150 -18.07 13.95 -14.24
CA VAL A 150 -17.17 15.06 -14.63
C VAL A 150 -16.87 15.96 -13.44
N ASP A 151 -17.89 16.37 -12.69
CA ASP A 151 -17.73 17.21 -11.51
C ASP A 151 -16.87 16.54 -10.44
N TYR A 152 -17.15 15.28 -10.14
CA TYR A 152 -16.39 14.49 -9.17
C TYR A 152 -14.93 14.33 -9.57
N VAL A 153 -14.68 13.90 -10.82
CA VAL A 153 -13.35 13.64 -11.37
C VAL A 153 -12.54 14.93 -11.46
N THR A 154 -13.17 16.07 -11.79
CA THR A 154 -12.51 17.38 -11.85
C THR A 154 -11.88 17.74 -10.52
N VAL A 155 -12.62 17.61 -9.43
CA VAL A 155 -12.12 17.92 -8.08
C VAL A 155 -11.01 16.96 -7.67
N LEU A 156 -11.16 15.66 -7.93
CA LEU A 156 -10.12 14.67 -7.64
C LEU A 156 -8.83 14.94 -8.42
N LEU A 157 -8.93 15.26 -9.71
CA LEU A 157 -7.77 15.58 -10.55
C LEU A 157 -7.07 16.85 -10.08
N ALA A 158 -7.81 17.88 -9.73
CA ALA A 158 -7.26 19.11 -9.13
C ALA A 158 -6.58 18.82 -7.78
N GLY A 159 -7.11 17.90 -7.00
CA GLY A 159 -6.57 17.47 -5.71
C GLY A 159 -5.43 16.43 -5.79
N THR A 160 -5.13 15.88 -6.98
CA THR A 160 -4.12 14.81 -7.15
C THR A 160 -2.76 15.13 -6.53
N PRO A 161 -2.20 16.35 -6.62
CA PRO A 161 -0.94 16.68 -5.96
C PRO A 161 -0.99 16.47 -4.44
N VAL A 162 -2.11 16.88 -3.82
CA VAL A 162 -2.30 16.75 -2.37
C VAL A 162 -2.42 15.29 -1.97
N LEU A 163 -3.20 14.49 -2.72
CA LEU A 163 -3.38 13.06 -2.47
C LEU A 163 -2.06 12.29 -2.59
N ALA A 164 -1.28 12.57 -3.63
CA ALA A 164 0.03 11.94 -3.84
C ALA A 164 1.02 12.31 -2.71
N VAL A 165 1.05 13.58 -2.31
CA VAL A 165 1.88 14.05 -1.18
C VAL A 165 1.43 13.43 0.13
N ALA A 166 0.13 13.33 0.39
CA ALA A 166 -0.39 12.72 1.62
C ALA A 166 0.10 11.29 1.78
N PHE A 167 0.04 10.50 0.70
CA PHE A 167 0.54 9.13 0.71
C PHE A 167 2.07 9.07 0.90
N ALA A 168 2.83 9.90 0.17
CA ALA A 168 4.28 9.90 0.23
C ALA A 168 4.83 10.35 1.60
N ILE A 169 4.25 11.40 2.20
CA ILE A 169 4.70 11.90 3.50
C ILE A 169 4.34 10.95 4.64
N GLU A 170 3.21 10.26 4.55
CA GLU A 170 2.83 9.20 5.50
C GLU A 170 3.85 8.07 5.51
N GLN A 171 4.28 7.61 4.32
CA GLN A 171 5.32 6.60 4.18
C GLN A 171 6.65 7.05 4.80
N LEU A 172 7.05 8.31 4.63
CA LEU A 172 8.25 8.87 5.27
C LEU A 172 8.15 8.90 6.80
N VAL A 173 6.98 9.22 7.36
CA VAL A 173 6.77 9.16 8.81
C VAL A 173 6.95 7.74 9.32
N ARG A 174 6.45 6.75 8.60
CA ARG A 174 6.65 5.32 8.94
C ARG A 174 8.12 4.90 8.83
N ALA A 175 8.88 5.43 7.88
CA ALA A 175 10.30 5.11 7.67
C ALA A 175 11.16 5.28 8.93
N GLN A 176 10.82 6.19 9.82
CA GLN A 176 11.50 6.40 11.10
C GLN A 176 10.89 5.59 12.28
N GLY A 177 9.98 4.64 11.99
CA GLY A 177 9.32 3.82 13.01
C GLY A 177 8.16 4.49 13.73
N ALA A 178 7.71 5.67 13.29
CA ALA A 178 6.62 6.43 13.92
C ALA A 178 5.22 5.93 13.49
N THR A 179 5.00 4.60 13.53
CA THR A 179 3.75 3.96 13.08
C THR A 179 2.53 4.37 13.88
N ARG A 180 2.68 4.69 15.16
CA ARG A 180 1.57 5.25 15.98
C ARG A 180 1.13 6.62 15.48
N VAL A 181 2.06 7.45 15.04
CA VAL A 181 1.75 8.79 14.49
C VAL A 181 1.04 8.62 13.14
N SER A 182 1.47 7.66 12.32
CA SER A 182 0.79 7.30 11.08
C SER A 182 -0.64 6.83 11.36
N MET A 183 -0.84 5.90 12.30
CA MET A 183 -2.17 5.44 12.69
C MET A 183 -3.07 6.62 13.13
N VAL A 184 -2.59 7.48 14.03
CA VAL A 184 -3.38 8.63 14.50
C VAL A 184 -3.70 9.58 13.35
N GLY A 185 -2.75 9.82 12.44
CA GLY A 185 -2.97 10.61 11.23
C GLY A 185 -4.07 10.06 10.34
N ILE A 186 -4.09 8.73 10.12
CA ILE A 186 -5.14 8.04 9.35
C ILE A 186 -6.49 8.16 10.04
N VAL A 187 -6.55 7.94 11.36
CA VAL A 187 -7.80 8.07 12.12
C VAL A 187 -8.33 9.50 12.08
N VAL A 188 -7.48 10.50 12.27
CA VAL A 188 -7.86 11.92 12.16
C VAL A 188 -8.34 12.25 10.76
N SER A 189 -7.61 11.82 9.72
CA SER A 189 -8.02 12.02 8.33
C SER A 189 -9.39 11.41 8.03
N THR A 190 -9.63 10.19 8.51
CA THR A 190 -10.92 9.49 8.36
C THR A 190 -12.05 10.24 9.07
N ALA A 191 -11.83 10.70 10.29
CA ALA A 191 -12.82 11.47 11.05
C ALA A 191 -13.13 12.80 10.38
N VAL A 192 -12.10 13.51 9.89
CA VAL A 192 -12.27 14.77 9.14
C VAL A 192 -13.02 14.53 7.83
N ASN A 193 -12.68 13.46 7.11
CA ASN A 193 -13.37 13.12 5.86
C ASN A 193 -14.86 12.87 6.12
N LEU A 194 -15.21 12.04 7.10
CA LEU A 194 -16.61 11.77 7.46
C LEU A 194 -17.35 13.05 7.91
N GLY A 195 -16.68 13.91 8.69
CA GLY A 195 -17.23 15.21 9.09
C GLY A 195 -17.48 16.15 7.90
N LEU A 196 -16.54 16.17 6.95
CA LEU A 196 -16.69 16.93 5.71
C LEU A 196 -17.77 16.35 4.79
N ASP A 197 -17.91 15.01 4.71
CA ASP A 197 -18.99 14.37 3.96
C ASP A 197 -20.35 14.81 4.51
N VAL A 198 -20.55 14.74 5.83
CA VAL A 198 -21.78 15.23 6.47
C VAL A 198 -22.01 16.71 6.16
N LEU A 199 -21.00 17.56 6.33
CA LEU A 199 -21.12 19.00 6.10
C LEU A 199 -21.40 19.34 4.63
N LEU A 200 -20.60 18.80 3.70
CA LEU A 200 -20.64 19.21 2.30
C LEU A 200 -21.80 18.53 1.55
N ILE A 201 -22.12 17.26 1.88
CA ILE A 201 -23.16 16.53 1.19
C ILE A 201 -24.53 16.75 1.83
N LEU A 202 -24.68 16.65 3.16
CA LEU A 202 -25.99 16.75 3.81
C LEU A 202 -26.40 18.19 4.12
N VAL A 203 -25.48 19.01 4.67
CA VAL A 203 -25.82 20.38 5.09
C VAL A 203 -25.78 21.34 3.91
N LEU A 204 -24.66 21.37 3.18
CA LEU A 204 -24.47 22.29 2.04
C LEU A 204 -25.06 21.76 0.73
N ARG A 205 -25.36 20.47 0.66
CA ARG A 205 -25.99 19.79 -0.50
C ARG A 205 -25.19 19.93 -1.81
N TRP A 206 -23.86 19.88 -1.70
CA TRP A 206 -22.95 19.98 -2.86
C TRP A 206 -22.83 18.65 -3.62
N GLY A 207 -23.54 17.61 -3.22
CA GLY A 207 -23.62 16.32 -3.95
C GLY A 207 -22.25 15.69 -4.16
N VAL A 208 -21.95 15.27 -5.39
CA VAL A 208 -20.70 14.58 -5.77
C VAL A 208 -19.46 15.46 -5.59
N THR A 209 -19.58 16.76 -5.87
CA THR A 209 -18.49 17.72 -5.68
C THR A 209 -18.12 17.82 -4.21
N GLY A 210 -19.13 17.78 -3.32
CA GLY A 210 -18.92 17.75 -1.87
C GLY A 210 -18.14 16.51 -1.42
N ALA A 211 -18.47 15.33 -1.92
CA ALA A 211 -17.74 14.10 -1.64
C ALA A 211 -16.28 14.16 -2.08
N ALA A 212 -16.02 14.65 -3.30
CA ALA A 212 -14.65 14.80 -3.80
C ALA A 212 -13.84 15.82 -2.98
N LEU A 213 -14.46 16.96 -2.61
CA LEU A 213 -13.84 17.97 -1.75
C LEU A 213 -13.56 17.45 -0.33
N ALA A 214 -14.41 16.59 0.22
CA ALA A 214 -14.17 15.95 1.51
C ALA A 214 -12.92 15.06 1.45
N ILE A 215 -12.72 14.29 0.37
CA ILE A 215 -11.51 13.49 0.16
C ILE A 215 -10.28 14.39 0.08
N VAL A 216 -10.29 15.42 -0.76
CA VAL A 216 -9.14 16.31 -0.91
C VAL A 216 -8.87 17.08 0.38
N GLY A 217 -9.91 17.60 1.05
CA GLY A 217 -9.81 18.37 2.30
C GLY A 217 -9.23 17.55 3.45
N SER A 218 -9.67 16.30 3.62
CA SER A 218 -9.11 15.40 4.65
C SER A 218 -7.64 15.07 4.37
N ASN A 219 -7.23 14.95 3.12
CA ASN A 219 -5.83 14.73 2.75
C ASN A 219 -4.97 15.98 2.96
N VAL A 220 -5.51 17.22 2.82
CA VAL A 220 -4.81 18.45 3.23
C VAL A 220 -4.50 18.41 4.73
N VAL A 221 -5.46 18.00 5.56
CA VAL A 221 -5.25 17.85 7.01
C VAL A 221 -4.19 16.78 7.28
N THR A 222 -4.21 15.68 6.56
CA THR A 222 -3.20 14.60 6.63
C THR A 222 -1.80 15.13 6.33
N VAL A 223 -1.63 15.86 5.24
CA VAL A 223 -0.35 16.48 4.86
C VAL A 223 0.12 17.43 5.95
N ALA A 224 -0.76 18.29 6.45
CA ALA A 224 -0.43 19.23 7.51
C ALA A 224 0.01 18.52 8.80
N TRP A 225 -0.73 17.47 9.21
CA TRP A 225 -0.39 16.65 10.38
C TRP A 225 1.00 16.05 10.30
N PHE A 226 1.30 15.37 9.19
CA PHE A 226 2.59 14.72 9.01
C PHE A 226 3.73 15.72 8.77
N ALA A 227 3.48 16.83 8.05
CA ALA A 227 4.46 17.88 7.85
C ALA A 227 4.88 18.54 9.18
N VAL A 228 3.90 18.84 10.05
CA VAL A 228 4.15 19.37 11.40
C VAL A 228 4.94 18.35 12.24
N HIS A 229 4.57 17.08 12.17
CA HIS A 229 5.30 16.02 12.89
C HIS A 229 6.76 15.92 12.42
N LEU A 230 7.01 15.84 11.11
CA LEU A 230 8.36 15.78 10.55
C LEU A 230 9.17 17.03 10.90
N HIS A 231 8.55 18.23 10.84
CA HIS A 231 9.22 19.48 11.16
C HIS A 231 9.67 19.54 12.62
N ARG A 232 8.81 19.10 13.55
CA ARG A 232 9.05 19.21 14.99
C ARG A 232 9.90 18.08 15.57
N HIS A 233 9.76 16.86 15.02
CA HIS A 233 10.31 15.66 15.65
C HIS A 233 11.36 14.92 14.82
N SER A 234 11.64 15.36 13.57
CA SER A 234 12.58 14.67 12.69
C SER A 234 13.70 15.61 12.25
N PRO A 235 14.88 15.57 12.89
CA PRO A 235 16.00 16.43 12.51
C PRO A 235 16.58 16.06 11.13
N ASP A 236 16.49 14.80 10.75
CA ASP A 236 17.12 14.25 9.54
C ASP A 236 16.16 14.22 8.35
N LEU A 237 14.85 13.96 8.55
CA LEU A 237 13.86 13.99 7.49
C LEU A 237 13.32 15.41 7.30
N ARG A 238 13.83 16.13 6.30
CA ARG A 238 13.43 17.50 5.99
C ARG A 238 12.74 17.56 4.63
N ILE A 239 11.56 18.16 4.59
CA ILE A 239 10.72 18.28 3.39
C ILE A 239 10.74 19.70 2.78
N GLY A 240 11.59 20.61 3.28
CA GLY A 240 11.69 21.98 2.75
C GLY A 240 12.19 22.00 1.32
N LEU A 241 11.64 22.87 0.47
CA LEU A 241 11.95 23.01 -0.96
C LEU A 241 13.44 23.25 -1.23
N ARG A 242 14.16 23.88 -0.30
CA ARG A 242 15.62 24.11 -0.39
C ARG A 242 16.44 22.80 -0.53
N TRP A 243 15.87 21.67 -0.06
CA TRP A 243 16.51 20.36 -0.14
C TRP A 243 16.09 19.58 -1.39
N PHE A 244 15.12 20.07 -2.15
CA PHE A 244 14.71 19.45 -3.39
C PHE A 244 15.78 19.66 -4.46
N ARG A 245 16.65 18.70 -4.57
CA ARG A 245 17.72 18.66 -5.58
C ARG A 245 17.71 17.26 -6.21
N PRO A 246 16.97 17.09 -7.31
CA PRO A 246 16.95 15.81 -8.00
C PRO A 246 18.34 15.48 -8.55
N ASP A 247 18.84 14.31 -8.20
CA ASP A 247 20.04 13.73 -8.77
C ASP A 247 19.73 12.36 -9.36
N GLY A 248 20.51 11.91 -10.34
CA GLY A 248 20.28 10.68 -11.07
C GLY A 248 20.21 9.45 -10.16
N PRO A 249 21.19 9.23 -9.25
CA PRO A 249 21.18 8.08 -8.35
C PRO A 249 19.98 8.03 -7.42
N THR A 250 19.61 9.15 -6.79
CA THR A 250 18.42 9.23 -5.92
C THR A 250 17.14 8.97 -6.71
N THR A 251 17.00 9.61 -7.86
CA THR A 251 15.83 9.44 -8.74
C THR A 251 15.69 7.98 -9.17
N LEU A 252 16.76 7.36 -9.64
CA LEU A 252 16.75 5.96 -10.08
C LEU A 252 16.38 5.02 -8.93
N THR A 253 16.95 5.22 -7.73
CA THR A 253 16.67 4.38 -6.57
C THR A 253 15.20 4.47 -6.14
N VAL A 254 14.64 5.68 -6.06
CA VAL A 254 13.25 5.89 -5.68
C VAL A 254 12.31 5.30 -6.73
N LEU A 255 12.51 5.63 -7.99
CA LEU A 255 11.61 5.20 -9.06
C LEU A 255 11.72 3.70 -9.34
N SER A 256 12.89 3.07 -9.24
CA SER A 256 13.06 1.63 -9.52
C SER A 256 12.35 0.75 -8.48
N VAL A 257 12.41 1.11 -7.20
CA VAL A 257 11.68 0.39 -6.14
C VAL A 257 10.20 0.76 -6.19
N GLY A 258 9.88 2.04 -6.38
CA GLY A 258 8.51 2.52 -6.43
C GLY A 258 7.73 2.03 -7.66
N ALA A 259 8.39 1.76 -8.79
CA ALA A 259 7.73 1.22 -9.98
C ALA A 259 6.99 -0.10 -9.71
N SER A 260 7.47 -0.91 -8.75
CA SER A 260 6.77 -2.13 -8.33
C SER A 260 5.36 -1.85 -7.82
N GLU A 261 5.14 -0.72 -7.16
CA GLU A 261 3.84 -0.28 -6.64
C GLU A 261 2.86 0.11 -7.76
N LEU A 262 3.36 0.86 -8.74
CA LEU A 262 2.57 1.24 -9.91
C LEU A 262 2.15 0.01 -10.73
N LEU A 263 3.09 -0.91 -10.97
CA LEU A 263 2.82 -2.15 -11.68
C LEU A 263 1.80 -3.01 -10.93
N MET A 264 1.94 -3.16 -9.62
CA MET A 264 1.00 -3.91 -8.79
C MET A 264 -0.42 -3.33 -8.89
N SER A 265 -0.57 -2.02 -8.73
CA SER A 265 -1.89 -1.36 -8.82
C SER A 265 -2.51 -1.49 -10.21
N GLY A 266 -1.71 -1.34 -11.27
CA GLY A 266 -2.16 -1.49 -12.65
C GLY A 266 -2.63 -2.91 -12.94
N PHE A 267 -1.86 -3.90 -12.55
CA PHE A 267 -2.21 -5.31 -12.75
C PHE A 267 -3.43 -5.74 -11.93
N LEU A 268 -3.58 -5.27 -10.69
CA LEU A 268 -4.76 -5.55 -9.88
C LEU A 268 -6.03 -5.05 -10.56
N THR A 269 -5.99 -3.88 -11.17
CA THR A 269 -7.12 -3.32 -11.93
C THR A 269 -7.48 -4.20 -13.13
N VAL A 270 -6.48 -4.58 -13.94
CA VAL A 270 -6.70 -5.46 -15.11
C VAL A 270 -7.24 -6.82 -14.67
N THR A 271 -6.66 -7.40 -13.62
CA THR A 271 -7.07 -8.67 -13.03
C THR A 271 -8.53 -8.64 -12.59
N ALA A 272 -8.95 -7.59 -11.88
CA ALA A 272 -10.33 -7.43 -11.42
C ALA A 272 -11.31 -7.33 -12.60
N VAL A 273 -10.97 -6.56 -13.65
CA VAL A 273 -11.81 -6.43 -14.85
C VAL A 273 -11.95 -7.78 -15.58
N VAL A 274 -10.83 -8.48 -15.81
CA VAL A 274 -10.85 -9.80 -16.48
C VAL A 274 -11.62 -10.81 -15.66
N PHE A 275 -11.39 -10.86 -14.34
CA PHE A 275 -12.10 -11.76 -13.45
C PHE A 275 -13.61 -11.53 -13.45
N ASN A 276 -14.05 -10.28 -13.29
CA ASN A 276 -15.47 -9.94 -13.26
C ASN A 276 -16.16 -10.32 -14.59
N ASN A 277 -15.51 -10.05 -15.74
CA ASN A 277 -16.04 -10.44 -17.05
C ASN A 277 -16.14 -11.97 -17.24
N VAL A 278 -15.20 -12.73 -16.67
CA VAL A 278 -15.25 -14.19 -16.74
C VAL A 278 -16.30 -14.75 -15.78
N ALA A 279 -16.36 -14.25 -14.55
CA ALA A 279 -17.31 -14.69 -13.52
C ALA A 279 -18.76 -14.38 -13.92
N ALA A 280 -19.03 -13.21 -14.51
CA ALA A 280 -20.35 -12.81 -14.97
C ALA A 280 -20.97 -13.79 -16.01
N ARG A 281 -20.14 -14.52 -16.76
CA ARG A 281 -20.64 -15.52 -17.72
C ARG A 281 -21.28 -16.75 -17.06
N TYR A 282 -21.08 -16.92 -15.77
CA TYR A 282 -21.67 -18.04 -14.99
C TYR A 282 -22.91 -17.62 -14.19
N GLY A 283 -23.35 -16.37 -14.35
CA GLY A 283 -24.56 -15.82 -13.76
C GLY A 283 -24.31 -14.93 -12.54
N ASP A 284 -25.34 -14.14 -12.23
CA ASP A 284 -25.27 -13.12 -11.17
C ASP A 284 -25.07 -13.70 -9.77
N GLY A 285 -25.60 -14.91 -9.51
CA GLY A 285 -25.40 -15.61 -8.23
C GLY A 285 -23.94 -15.96 -7.96
N VAL A 286 -23.18 -16.32 -9.00
CA VAL A 286 -21.72 -16.59 -8.86
C VAL A 286 -20.97 -15.29 -8.56
N LEU A 287 -21.28 -14.22 -9.30
CA LEU A 287 -20.63 -12.92 -9.07
C LEU A 287 -20.95 -12.37 -7.68
N ALA A 288 -22.21 -12.52 -7.24
CA ALA A 288 -22.63 -12.16 -5.88
C ALA A 288 -21.89 -12.99 -4.79
N ALA A 289 -21.71 -14.30 -5.01
CA ALA A 289 -20.97 -15.17 -4.11
C ALA A 289 -19.51 -14.72 -3.95
N PHE A 290 -18.84 -14.34 -5.04
CA PHE A 290 -17.49 -13.76 -4.99
C PHE A 290 -17.48 -12.42 -4.25
N GLY A 291 -18.45 -11.54 -4.49
CA GLY A 291 -18.57 -10.27 -3.80
C GLY A 291 -18.72 -10.42 -2.28
N VAL A 292 -19.52 -11.38 -1.83
CA VAL A 292 -19.69 -11.71 -0.39
C VAL A 292 -18.39 -12.28 0.18
N ALA A 293 -17.78 -13.26 -0.49
CA ALA A 293 -16.53 -13.89 -0.05
C ALA A 293 -15.40 -12.86 0.04
N GLN A 294 -15.28 -11.94 -0.93
CA GLN A 294 -14.28 -10.86 -0.91
C GLN A 294 -14.41 -9.97 0.32
N ARG A 295 -15.65 -9.60 0.70
CA ARG A 295 -15.88 -8.78 1.91
C ARG A 295 -15.45 -9.51 3.19
N ILE A 296 -15.66 -10.83 3.25
CA ILE A 296 -15.27 -11.64 4.41
C ILE A 296 -13.73 -11.73 4.50
N VAL A 297 -13.06 -11.97 3.37
CA VAL A 297 -11.60 -12.18 3.31
C VAL A 297 -10.83 -10.87 3.39
N GLN A 298 -11.45 -9.73 3.09
CA GLN A 298 -10.81 -8.41 3.14
C GLN A 298 -10.17 -8.10 4.51
N LEU A 299 -10.79 -8.53 5.61
CA LEU A 299 -10.25 -8.24 6.94
C LEU A 299 -8.91 -8.94 7.22
N PRO A 300 -8.74 -10.27 7.06
CA PRO A 300 -7.45 -10.92 7.23
C PRO A 300 -6.39 -10.40 6.24
N GLU A 301 -6.74 -10.07 5.00
CA GLU A 301 -5.82 -9.45 4.05
C GLU A 301 -5.31 -8.09 4.51
N MET A 302 -6.20 -7.22 5.02
CA MET A 302 -5.82 -5.91 5.53
C MET A 302 -4.97 -6.01 6.81
N LEU A 303 -5.21 -7.01 7.67
CA LEU A 303 -4.36 -7.26 8.82
C LEU A 303 -2.95 -7.72 8.41
N ALA A 304 -2.85 -8.63 7.44
CA ALA A 304 -1.56 -9.05 6.89
C ALA A 304 -0.81 -7.87 6.25
N MET A 305 -1.52 -7.04 5.49
CA MET A 305 -0.96 -5.79 4.94
C MET A 305 -0.50 -4.83 6.05
N GLY A 306 -1.26 -4.70 7.14
CA GLY A 306 -0.86 -3.90 8.30
C GLY A 306 0.45 -4.38 8.93
N VAL A 307 0.65 -5.71 9.05
CA VAL A 307 1.93 -6.29 9.49
C VAL A 307 3.05 -5.91 8.52
N ALA A 308 2.86 -6.09 7.21
CA ALA A 308 3.85 -5.78 6.18
C ALA A 308 4.25 -4.30 6.21
N LEU A 309 3.28 -3.39 6.27
CA LEU A 309 3.52 -1.94 6.38
C LEU A 309 4.25 -1.56 7.68
N GLY A 310 3.91 -2.20 8.79
CA GLY A 310 4.55 -1.95 10.08
C GLY A 310 5.98 -2.45 10.15
N VAL A 311 6.29 -3.58 9.52
CA VAL A 311 7.63 -4.18 9.56
C VAL A 311 8.59 -3.59 8.52
N MET A 312 8.08 -2.96 7.48
CA MET A 312 8.88 -2.35 6.39
C MET A 312 10.04 -1.47 6.91
N PRO A 313 9.83 -0.50 7.81
CA PRO A 313 10.92 0.32 8.33
C PRO A 313 11.95 -0.49 9.12
N LEU A 314 11.53 -1.51 9.85
CA LEU A 314 12.43 -2.37 10.62
C LEU A 314 13.35 -3.19 9.70
N LEU A 315 12.80 -3.76 8.62
CA LEU A 315 13.59 -4.48 7.62
C LEU A 315 14.58 -3.54 6.91
N ALA A 316 14.10 -2.36 6.49
CA ALA A 316 14.92 -1.40 5.77
C ALA A 316 16.06 -0.83 6.63
N THR A 317 15.79 -0.45 7.89
CA THR A 317 16.84 0.05 8.80
C THR A 317 17.82 -1.04 9.20
N SER A 318 17.36 -2.27 9.45
CA SER A 318 18.26 -3.41 9.77
C SER A 318 19.17 -3.74 8.59
N PHE A 319 18.64 -3.67 7.36
CA PHE A 319 19.44 -3.86 6.15
C PHE A 319 20.46 -2.74 5.97
N GLY A 320 20.06 -1.46 6.12
CA GLY A 320 20.98 -0.31 6.03
C GLY A 320 22.06 -0.34 7.10
N ALA A 321 21.71 -0.72 8.34
CA ALA A 321 22.66 -0.91 9.43
C ALA A 321 23.56 -2.16 9.26
N ARG A 322 23.34 -3.00 8.25
CA ARG A 322 24.01 -4.29 8.04
C ARG A 322 23.91 -5.26 9.24
N ASP A 323 22.85 -5.11 10.03
CA ASP A 323 22.51 -6.02 11.12
C ASP A 323 21.71 -7.22 10.59
N THR A 324 22.43 -8.18 10.05
CA THR A 324 21.85 -9.39 9.43
C THR A 324 21.11 -10.26 10.43
N ALA A 325 21.57 -10.29 11.70
CA ALA A 325 20.91 -11.05 12.77
C ALA A 325 19.53 -10.45 13.07
N ARG A 326 19.45 -9.13 13.18
CA ARG A 326 18.20 -8.40 13.41
C ARG A 326 17.27 -8.50 12.21
N LEU A 327 17.78 -8.35 11.00
CA LEU A 327 17.01 -8.50 9.75
C LEU A 327 16.39 -9.89 9.66
N ARG A 328 17.16 -10.95 9.89
CA ARG A 328 16.67 -12.33 9.87
C ARG A 328 15.63 -12.57 10.97
N SER A 329 15.90 -12.09 12.17
CA SER A 329 14.94 -12.20 13.29
C SER A 329 13.65 -11.46 13.00
N ALA A 330 13.72 -10.23 12.45
CA ALA A 330 12.56 -9.45 12.04
C ALA A 330 11.72 -10.21 10.99
N LEU A 331 12.37 -10.75 9.96
CA LEU A 331 11.67 -11.52 8.93
C LEU A 331 10.98 -12.75 9.48
N LEU A 332 11.66 -13.57 10.29
CA LEU A 332 11.07 -14.79 10.87
C LEU A 332 9.88 -14.49 11.78
N HIS A 333 10.01 -13.48 12.64
CA HIS A 333 8.89 -13.08 13.49
C HIS A 333 7.73 -12.49 12.67
N SER A 334 8.02 -11.76 11.59
CA SER A 334 6.98 -11.23 10.70
C SER A 334 6.22 -12.34 9.98
N VAL A 335 6.92 -13.39 9.52
CA VAL A 335 6.28 -14.60 8.98
C VAL A 335 5.34 -15.23 10.01
N ALA A 336 5.79 -15.37 11.26
CA ALA A 336 4.96 -15.92 12.34
C ALA A 336 3.74 -15.02 12.65
N TRP A 337 3.91 -13.69 12.63
CA TRP A 337 2.81 -12.75 12.85
C TRP A 337 1.79 -12.79 11.71
N VAL A 338 2.23 -12.79 10.46
CA VAL A 338 1.33 -12.92 9.29
C VAL A 338 0.58 -14.25 9.37
N ALA A 339 1.29 -15.36 9.61
CA ALA A 339 0.65 -16.67 9.77
C ALA A 339 -0.38 -16.66 10.91
N GLY A 340 -0.02 -16.11 12.07
CA GLY A 340 -0.91 -16.00 13.23
C GLY A 340 -2.15 -15.16 12.93
N CYS A 341 -1.99 -13.98 12.38
CA CYS A 341 -3.09 -13.10 12.03
C CYS A 341 -4.04 -13.73 11.01
N VAL A 342 -3.49 -14.29 9.93
CA VAL A 342 -4.30 -14.90 8.88
C VAL A 342 -5.02 -16.15 9.42
N LEU A 343 -4.33 -17.04 10.15
CA LEU A 343 -4.92 -18.26 10.70
C LEU A 343 -5.99 -17.98 11.77
N VAL A 344 -5.79 -17.01 12.66
CA VAL A 344 -6.76 -16.63 13.69
C VAL A 344 -8.09 -16.19 13.07
N PHE A 345 -8.07 -15.59 11.89
CA PHE A 345 -9.29 -15.19 11.19
C PHE A 345 -9.80 -16.25 10.21
N THR A 346 -8.92 -16.84 9.41
CA THR A 346 -9.35 -17.77 8.35
C THR A 346 -9.86 -19.09 8.92
N LEU A 347 -9.25 -19.60 10.01
CA LEU A 347 -9.65 -20.89 10.58
C LEU A 347 -11.05 -20.88 11.17
N PRO A 348 -11.46 -19.91 12.05
CA PRO A 348 -12.85 -19.83 12.51
C PRO A 348 -13.85 -19.62 11.37
N VAL A 349 -13.52 -18.75 10.41
CA VAL A 349 -14.38 -18.51 9.25
C VAL A 349 -14.51 -19.79 8.41
N PHE A 350 -13.43 -20.55 8.22
CA PHE A 350 -13.47 -21.82 7.49
C PHE A 350 -14.35 -22.86 8.22
N VAL A 351 -14.22 -22.98 9.54
CA VAL A 351 -15.03 -23.91 10.34
C VAL A 351 -16.50 -23.51 10.33
N LEU A 352 -16.78 -22.22 10.42
CA LEU A 352 -18.15 -21.66 10.50
C LEU A 352 -18.66 -21.13 9.15
N ARG A 353 -18.03 -21.50 8.02
CA ARG A 353 -18.27 -20.89 6.70
C ARG A 353 -19.75 -20.89 6.27
N GLU A 354 -20.50 -21.94 6.61
CA GLU A 354 -21.93 -22.01 6.31
C GLU A 354 -22.72 -20.94 7.07
N ARG A 355 -22.47 -20.82 8.38
CA ARG A 355 -23.12 -19.81 9.23
C ARG A 355 -22.69 -18.41 8.85
N VAL A 356 -21.39 -18.21 8.55
CA VAL A 356 -20.89 -16.90 8.14
C VAL A 356 -21.51 -16.49 6.81
N LEU A 357 -21.61 -17.40 5.84
CA LEU A 357 -22.20 -17.10 4.55
C LEU A 357 -23.69 -16.73 4.66
N THR A 358 -24.45 -17.43 5.49
CA THR A 358 -25.89 -17.14 5.73
C THR A 358 -26.13 -15.80 6.43
N LEU A 359 -25.15 -15.24 7.13
CA LEU A 359 -25.25 -13.87 7.68
C LEU A 359 -25.19 -12.78 6.59
N PHE A 360 -24.55 -13.08 5.46
CA PHE A 360 -24.36 -12.11 4.37
C PHE A 360 -25.39 -12.27 3.24
N SER A 361 -25.94 -13.47 3.04
CA SER A 361 -26.92 -13.73 2.00
C SER A 361 -27.85 -14.88 2.40
N ALA A 362 -29.14 -14.68 2.13
CA ALA A 362 -30.16 -15.74 2.25
C ALA A 362 -30.50 -16.37 0.90
N ASP A 363 -29.89 -15.91 -0.22
CA ASP A 363 -30.15 -16.40 -1.56
C ASP A 363 -29.55 -17.80 -1.77
N PRO A 364 -30.38 -18.85 -2.08
CA PRO A 364 -29.89 -20.20 -2.31
C PRO A 364 -28.85 -20.30 -3.45
N ALA A 365 -28.95 -19.45 -4.47
CA ALA A 365 -27.98 -19.43 -5.57
C ALA A 365 -26.60 -18.96 -5.12
N VAL A 366 -26.55 -18.01 -4.17
CA VAL A 366 -25.31 -17.55 -3.53
C VAL A 366 -24.76 -18.59 -2.57
N LEU A 367 -25.63 -19.27 -1.79
CA LEU A 367 -25.21 -20.26 -0.80
C LEU A 367 -24.61 -21.52 -1.44
N THR A 368 -25.18 -22.02 -2.55
CA THR A 368 -24.70 -23.23 -3.22
C THR A 368 -23.28 -23.11 -3.77
N THR A 369 -22.97 -21.99 -4.40
CA THR A 369 -21.63 -21.71 -4.96
C THR A 369 -20.70 -21.05 -3.95
N GLY A 370 -21.28 -20.26 -3.03
CA GLY A 370 -20.54 -19.43 -2.08
C GLY A 370 -19.65 -20.19 -1.12
N LEU A 371 -20.02 -21.41 -0.71
CA LEU A 371 -19.15 -22.25 0.14
C LEU A 371 -17.84 -22.60 -0.54
N SER A 372 -17.88 -22.97 -1.83
CA SER A 372 -16.68 -23.27 -2.61
C SER A 372 -15.85 -22.01 -2.85
N VAL A 373 -16.51 -20.89 -3.20
CA VAL A 373 -15.87 -19.60 -3.43
C VAL A 373 -15.19 -19.10 -2.15
N LEU A 374 -15.90 -19.09 -1.02
CA LEU A 374 -15.35 -18.65 0.27
C LEU A 374 -14.16 -19.52 0.69
N THR A 375 -14.28 -20.84 0.53
CA THR A 375 -13.18 -21.77 0.82
C THR A 375 -11.95 -21.45 -0.02
N ALA A 376 -12.12 -21.26 -1.34
CA ALA A 376 -11.04 -20.93 -2.25
C ALA A 376 -10.38 -19.59 -1.87
N MET A 377 -11.17 -18.55 -1.56
CA MET A 377 -10.64 -17.25 -1.19
C MET A 377 -9.92 -17.26 0.18
N LEU A 378 -10.39 -18.07 1.16
CA LEU A 378 -9.68 -18.25 2.42
C LEU A 378 -8.31 -18.93 2.21
N VAL A 379 -8.25 -19.90 1.30
CA VAL A 379 -6.96 -20.54 0.92
C VAL A 379 -6.05 -19.53 0.23
N ALA A 380 -6.56 -18.71 -0.68
CA ALA A 380 -5.78 -17.65 -1.33
C ALA A 380 -5.20 -16.68 -0.30
N ALA A 381 -6.00 -16.22 0.67
CA ALA A 381 -5.57 -15.29 1.71
C ALA A 381 -4.43 -15.82 2.58
N LEU A 382 -4.33 -17.14 2.78
CA LEU A 382 -3.20 -17.77 3.51
C LEU A 382 -1.86 -17.49 2.81
N PHE A 383 -1.81 -17.55 1.49
CA PHE A 383 -0.59 -17.35 0.72
C PHE A 383 -0.32 -15.86 0.41
N ASN A 384 -1.39 -15.07 0.19
CA ASN A 384 -1.29 -13.64 -0.14
C ASN A 384 -0.50 -12.85 0.92
N GLY A 385 -0.71 -13.11 2.21
CA GLY A 385 0.04 -12.45 3.28
C GLY A 385 1.56 -12.69 3.19
N PHE A 386 1.99 -13.88 2.80
CA PHE A 386 3.42 -14.20 2.65
C PHE A 386 4.01 -13.62 1.37
N THR A 387 3.28 -13.60 0.27
CA THR A 387 3.71 -12.97 -0.98
C THR A 387 3.87 -11.45 -0.79
N GLY A 388 2.94 -10.80 -0.08
CA GLY A 388 3.03 -9.40 0.32
C GLY A 388 4.24 -9.11 1.23
N LEU A 389 4.52 -9.98 2.20
CA LEU A 389 5.70 -9.84 3.06
C LEU A 389 7.02 -9.98 2.27
N ALA A 390 7.09 -10.90 1.29
CA ALA A 390 8.26 -11.05 0.43
C ALA A 390 8.47 -9.80 -0.45
N THR A 391 7.41 -9.25 -1.02
CA THR A 391 7.46 -7.98 -1.77
C THR A 391 7.98 -6.85 -0.87
N THR A 392 7.47 -6.75 0.35
CA THR A 392 7.93 -5.78 1.37
C THR A 392 9.41 -5.95 1.71
N LEU A 393 9.90 -7.20 1.82
CA LEU A 393 11.32 -7.47 2.04
C LEU A 393 12.18 -6.93 0.89
N PHE A 394 11.81 -7.20 -0.36
CA PHE A 394 12.57 -6.73 -1.52
C PHE A 394 12.52 -5.20 -1.66
N GLN A 395 11.39 -4.58 -1.42
CA GLN A 395 11.25 -3.11 -1.38
C GLN A 395 12.12 -2.52 -0.27
N SER A 396 12.08 -3.09 0.93
CA SER A 396 12.85 -2.64 2.10
C SER A 396 14.37 -2.74 1.88
N THR A 397 14.82 -3.79 1.20
CA THR A 397 16.25 -4.01 0.90
C THR A 397 16.72 -3.35 -0.39
N GLY A 398 15.84 -2.60 -1.08
CA GLY A 398 16.17 -1.89 -2.32
C GLY A 398 16.37 -2.79 -3.54
N GLN A 399 15.93 -4.03 -3.47
CA GLN A 399 16.04 -5.00 -4.55
C GLN A 399 14.89 -4.80 -5.56
N ALA A 400 15.03 -3.81 -6.44
CA ALA A 400 13.99 -3.41 -7.39
C ALA A 400 13.56 -4.56 -8.32
N VAL A 401 14.49 -5.35 -8.85
CA VAL A 401 14.18 -6.44 -9.79
C VAL A 401 13.33 -7.51 -9.12
N PRO A 402 13.69 -8.12 -7.97
CA PRO A 402 12.81 -9.05 -7.28
C PRO A 402 11.46 -8.44 -6.88
N ALA A 403 11.42 -7.19 -6.42
CA ALA A 403 10.16 -6.51 -6.09
C ALA A 403 9.25 -6.38 -7.31
N THR A 404 9.82 -5.97 -8.46
CA THR A 404 9.08 -5.88 -9.74
C THR A 404 8.60 -7.24 -10.21
N VAL A 405 9.45 -8.28 -10.13
CA VAL A 405 9.06 -9.65 -10.50
C VAL A 405 7.88 -10.14 -9.65
N MET A 406 7.87 -9.85 -8.35
CA MET A 406 6.73 -10.19 -7.48
C MET A 406 5.45 -9.46 -7.90
N SER A 407 5.53 -8.15 -8.16
CA SER A 407 4.37 -7.35 -8.60
C SER A 407 3.82 -7.83 -9.96
N VAL A 408 4.72 -8.15 -10.89
CA VAL A 408 4.35 -8.70 -12.21
C VAL A 408 3.76 -10.11 -12.06
N ALA A 409 4.35 -10.97 -11.21
CA ALA A 409 3.86 -12.33 -11.00
C ALA A 409 2.43 -12.32 -10.43
N GLN A 410 2.16 -11.53 -9.40
CA GLN A 410 0.82 -11.40 -8.81
C GLN A 410 -0.24 -10.91 -9.82
N GLY A 411 0.13 -9.99 -10.72
CA GLY A 411 -0.80 -9.45 -11.70
C GLY A 411 -0.92 -10.27 -12.99
N VAL A 412 0.21 -10.63 -13.59
CA VAL A 412 0.21 -11.27 -14.92
C VAL A 412 -0.18 -12.74 -14.85
N LEU A 413 0.28 -13.50 -13.83
CA LEU A 413 0.01 -14.93 -13.74
C LEU A 413 -1.47 -15.26 -13.55
N PHE A 414 -2.23 -14.37 -12.94
CA PHE A 414 -3.64 -14.62 -12.68
C PHE A 414 -4.46 -14.84 -13.96
N VAL A 415 -4.25 -14.01 -14.99
CA VAL A 415 -5.04 -14.08 -16.22
C VAL A 415 -4.85 -15.40 -16.97
N PRO A 416 -3.62 -15.87 -17.29
CA PRO A 416 -3.43 -17.16 -17.93
C PRO A 416 -3.88 -18.34 -17.06
N VAL A 417 -3.66 -18.28 -15.73
CA VAL A 417 -4.14 -19.32 -14.81
C VAL A 417 -5.67 -19.38 -14.83
N LEU A 418 -6.36 -18.23 -14.76
CA LEU A 418 -7.82 -18.14 -14.83
C LEU A 418 -8.35 -18.74 -16.13
N LEU A 419 -7.77 -18.37 -17.27
CA LEU A 419 -8.23 -18.83 -18.58
C LEU A 419 -7.96 -20.34 -18.77
N ALA A 420 -6.79 -20.81 -18.37
CA ALA A 420 -6.45 -22.24 -18.44
C ALA A 420 -7.32 -23.09 -17.50
N ALA A 421 -7.48 -22.66 -16.25
CA ALA A 421 -8.30 -23.35 -15.27
C ALA A 421 -9.78 -23.37 -15.70
N ARG A 422 -10.29 -22.26 -16.25
CA ARG A 422 -11.63 -22.20 -16.84
C ARG A 422 -11.79 -23.17 -17.99
N ALA A 423 -10.83 -23.24 -18.89
CA ALA A 423 -10.87 -24.16 -20.04
C ALA A 423 -10.88 -25.62 -19.61
N ALA A 424 -10.13 -25.98 -18.55
CA ALA A 424 -10.01 -27.33 -18.05
C ALA A 424 -11.18 -27.78 -17.15
N LEU A 425 -11.66 -26.90 -16.26
CA LEU A 425 -12.54 -27.26 -15.15
C LEU A 425 -13.83 -26.40 -15.08
N GLY A 426 -14.05 -25.51 -16.06
CA GLY A 426 -15.25 -24.64 -16.09
C GLY A 426 -15.31 -23.72 -14.87
N LEU A 427 -16.48 -23.67 -14.19
CA LEU A 427 -16.71 -22.82 -13.01
C LEU A 427 -15.77 -23.17 -11.86
N THR A 428 -15.52 -24.46 -11.60
CA THR A 428 -14.59 -24.90 -10.55
C THR A 428 -13.20 -24.33 -10.80
N GLY A 429 -12.75 -24.31 -12.07
CA GLY A 429 -11.49 -23.69 -12.45
C GLY A 429 -11.45 -22.17 -12.17
N VAL A 430 -12.53 -21.45 -12.43
CA VAL A 430 -12.65 -20.02 -12.10
C VAL A 430 -12.55 -19.78 -10.60
N ILE A 431 -13.23 -20.60 -9.79
CA ILE A 431 -13.23 -20.49 -8.33
C ILE A 431 -11.80 -20.72 -7.77
N TRP A 432 -11.09 -21.72 -8.27
CA TRP A 432 -9.77 -22.08 -7.76
C TRP A 432 -8.59 -21.36 -8.45
N ALA A 433 -8.86 -20.53 -9.46
CA ALA A 433 -7.81 -19.77 -10.15
C ALA A 433 -7.00 -18.86 -9.20
N MET A 434 -7.68 -18.19 -8.27
CA MET A 434 -7.03 -17.29 -7.32
C MET A 434 -6.11 -18.03 -6.33
N PRO A 435 -6.53 -19.09 -5.62
CA PRO A 435 -5.64 -19.90 -4.81
C PRO A 435 -4.44 -20.46 -5.56
N VAL A 436 -4.66 -20.99 -6.76
CA VAL A 436 -3.57 -21.54 -7.60
C VAL A 436 -2.56 -20.46 -7.93
N THR A 437 -3.00 -19.27 -8.32
CA THR A 437 -2.11 -18.12 -8.60
C THR A 437 -1.32 -17.74 -7.36
N GLU A 438 -1.95 -17.61 -6.19
CA GLU A 438 -1.26 -17.25 -4.95
C GLU A 438 -0.24 -18.31 -4.51
N VAL A 439 -0.52 -19.60 -4.71
CA VAL A 439 0.46 -20.67 -4.47
C VAL A 439 1.65 -20.53 -5.42
N ILE A 440 1.43 -20.27 -6.72
CA ILE A 440 2.51 -20.05 -7.68
C ILE A 440 3.34 -18.81 -7.27
N CYS A 441 2.68 -17.71 -6.91
CA CYS A 441 3.35 -16.49 -6.43
C CYS A 441 4.17 -16.76 -5.16
N PHE A 442 3.64 -17.56 -4.23
CA PHE A 442 4.36 -17.98 -3.02
C PHE A 442 5.62 -18.78 -3.36
N VAL A 443 5.53 -19.73 -4.30
CA VAL A 443 6.70 -20.50 -4.77
C VAL A 443 7.73 -19.57 -5.42
N VAL A 444 7.29 -18.64 -6.26
CA VAL A 444 8.17 -17.62 -6.87
C VAL A 444 8.82 -16.76 -5.77
N ALA A 445 8.06 -16.32 -4.78
CA ALA A 445 8.58 -15.56 -3.63
C ALA A 445 9.66 -16.34 -2.88
N ALA A 446 9.40 -17.62 -2.55
CA ALA A 446 10.36 -18.49 -1.87
C ALA A 446 11.64 -18.71 -2.70
N ALA A 447 11.49 -18.91 -4.01
CA ALA A 447 12.61 -19.05 -4.94
C ALA A 447 13.45 -17.76 -5.01
N LEU A 448 12.80 -16.59 -5.11
CA LEU A 448 13.49 -15.29 -5.13
C LEU A 448 14.20 -14.99 -3.80
N VAL A 449 13.57 -15.27 -2.66
CA VAL A 449 14.18 -15.07 -1.34
C VAL A 449 15.40 -15.96 -1.17
N THR A 450 15.34 -17.23 -1.59
CA THR A 450 16.48 -18.16 -1.54
C THR A 450 17.59 -17.75 -2.50
N ALA A 451 17.27 -17.39 -3.74
CA ALA A 451 18.24 -16.94 -4.74
C ALA A 451 18.96 -15.65 -4.35
N ASN A 452 18.26 -14.72 -3.70
CA ASN A 452 18.83 -13.43 -3.27
C ASN A 452 19.34 -13.45 -1.81
N ARG A 453 19.36 -14.62 -1.16
CA ARG A 453 19.76 -14.75 0.25
C ARG A 453 21.13 -14.15 0.53
N ALA A 454 22.11 -14.39 -0.35
CA ALA A 454 23.46 -13.86 -0.21
C ALA A 454 23.49 -12.32 -0.24
N ARG A 455 22.68 -11.69 -1.07
CA ARG A 455 22.57 -10.22 -1.17
C ARG A 455 21.81 -9.64 0.02
N THR A 456 20.76 -10.31 0.46
CA THR A 456 19.89 -9.86 1.57
C THR A 456 20.56 -10.00 2.93
N LEU A 457 21.35 -11.08 3.12
CA LEU A 457 22.00 -11.44 4.37
C LEU A 457 23.54 -11.34 4.28
N ALA A 458 24.06 -10.42 3.46
CA ALA A 458 25.50 -10.18 3.35
C ALA A 458 26.05 -9.68 4.70
N PRO A 459 27.15 -10.28 5.23
CA PRO A 459 27.75 -9.87 6.48
C PRO A 459 28.32 -8.45 6.41
N ALA A 460 28.48 -7.80 7.57
CA ALA A 460 29.12 -6.51 7.68
C ALA A 460 30.55 -6.60 7.09
N GLY A 461 30.92 -5.62 6.23
CA GLY A 461 32.23 -5.60 5.57
C GLY A 461 32.22 -5.94 4.09
N THR A 462 31.13 -6.53 3.56
CA THR A 462 30.99 -6.65 2.09
C THR A 462 30.56 -5.32 1.47
N PRO A 463 31.07 -4.96 0.25
CA PRO A 463 30.60 -3.76 -0.45
C PRO A 463 29.07 -3.81 -0.61
N SER A 464 28.41 -2.70 -0.28
CA SER A 464 26.95 -2.65 -0.40
C SER A 464 26.55 -2.76 -1.89
N PRO A 465 25.59 -3.62 -2.23
CA PRO A 465 25.03 -3.66 -3.58
C PRO A 465 24.08 -2.48 -3.85
N ASP A 466 23.81 -1.61 -2.87
CA ASP A 466 22.95 -0.46 -3.02
C ASP A 466 23.68 0.66 -3.77
N PRO A 467 23.20 1.13 -4.95
CA PRO A 467 23.80 2.23 -5.68
C PRO A 467 23.85 3.54 -4.87
N LEU A 468 23.11 3.62 -3.75
CA LEU A 468 23.21 4.75 -2.83
C LEU A 468 24.46 4.67 -1.93
N THR A 469 25.06 3.51 -1.74
CA THR A 469 26.26 3.35 -0.89
C THR A 469 27.59 3.47 -1.66
N VAL A 470 27.55 3.51 -2.99
CA VAL A 470 28.77 3.66 -3.81
C VAL A 470 29.10 5.14 -3.96
N ALA A 471 30.20 5.52 -3.34
CA ALA A 471 31.03 6.70 -3.49
C ALA A 471 31.00 7.70 -2.32
N VAL A 472 31.50 7.26 -1.16
CA VAL A 472 32.39 8.14 -0.43
C VAL A 472 33.82 7.73 -0.84
N PRO A 473 34.58 8.51 -1.62
CA PRO A 473 35.97 8.24 -1.80
C PRO A 473 36.61 8.35 -0.41
N VAL A 474 37.11 7.25 0.11
CA VAL A 474 38.04 7.27 1.23
C VAL A 474 39.22 8.05 0.70
N GLY A 475 39.35 9.29 1.14
CA GLY A 475 40.54 10.10 0.84
C GLY A 475 41.73 9.30 1.33
N ILE A 476 42.61 8.96 0.37
CA ILE A 476 43.91 8.44 0.67
C ILE A 476 44.64 9.60 1.37
N GLU A 477 44.77 9.49 2.69
CA GLU A 477 45.75 10.29 3.39
C GLU A 477 47.11 9.85 2.93
N ALA A 478 47.80 10.77 2.24
CA ALA A 478 49.24 10.75 2.03
C ALA A 478 49.88 11.73 3.01
#